data_7a85d6714c0b5dd4dac85af63d189f1b
#
_entry.id   7a85d6714c0b5dd4dac85af63d189f1b
#
_cell.length_a   1.000
_cell.length_b   1.000
_cell.length_c   1.000
_cell.angle_alpha   90.00
_cell.angle_beta   90.00
_cell.angle_gamma   90.00
#
_symmetry.space_group_name_H-M   'P 1'
#
loop_
_entity.id
_entity.type
_entity.pdbx_description
1 polymer ?
#
loop_
_entity_poly.entity_id
_entity_poly.type
_entity_poly.pdbx_seq_one_letter_code
_entity_poly.pdbx_strand_id
1 'polypeptide(L)'
;MNIRALVVFLIFALIPLTASAQNNRQSQAADPVAGTWTLNLAKSKIVPGPAPKSETRVYAVSGDRITLTTNIVSSDGKPITTRSTYAYDGKDYPVTGSPDYDTQAVKRVDRASVTAELKKAGKVVQTVSRKVSQDGKMLTMTFKGTNGKGQAVDSVEIYDRQ
;
A
#
# COMPACT_ATOMS: atom_id res chain seq x y z
N MET A 1 15.13 -21.37 -88.08
CA MET A 1 16.02 -21.17 -86.97
C MET A 1 15.17 -20.62 -85.83
N ASN A 2 14.64 -21.50 -84.95
CA ASN A 2 13.64 -21.19 -83.95
C ASN A 2 14.31 -20.99 -82.59
N ILE A 3 14.28 -19.79 -82.09
CA ILE A 3 14.76 -19.47 -80.75
C ILE A 3 13.57 -19.53 -79.79
N ARG A 4 13.55 -20.56 -78.94
CA ARG A 4 12.58 -20.70 -77.83
C ARG A 4 13.05 -19.87 -76.65
N ALA A 5 12.31 -18.83 -76.36
CA ALA A 5 12.51 -18.03 -75.15
C ALA A 5 11.98 -18.81 -73.94
N LEU A 6 12.85 -19.06 -72.96
CA LEU A 6 12.52 -19.69 -71.71
C LEU A 6 12.12 -18.55 -70.70
N VAL A 7 10.85 -18.48 -70.38
CA VAL A 7 10.36 -17.56 -69.35
C VAL A 7 10.49 -18.24 -67.98
N VAL A 8 11.40 -17.74 -67.13
CA VAL A 8 11.57 -18.17 -65.75
C VAL A 8 10.64 -17.32 -64.88
N PHE A 9 9.59 -17.95 -64.35
CA PHE A 9 8.74 -17.31 -63.31
C PHE A 9 9.43 -17.39 -61.95
N LEU A 10 9.88 -16.26 -61.43
CA LEU A 10 10.33 -16.15 -60.06
C LEU A 10 9.10 -15.98 -59.15
N ILE A 11 8.73 -17.02 -58.42
CA ILE A 11 7.69 -16.94 -57.39
C ILE A 11 8.30 -16.34 -56.11
N PHE A 12 8.01 -15.09 -55.85
CA PHE A 12 8.30 -14.47 -54.55
C PHE A 12 7.28 -14.97 -53.52
N ALA A 13 7.72 -15.86 -52.64
CA ALA A 13 6.95 -16.28 -51.49
C ALA A 13 6.95 -15.14 -50.43
N LEU A 14 5.84 -14.41 -50.28
CA LEU A 14 5.62 -13.53 -49.16
C LEU A 14 5.43 -14.35 -47.87
N ILE A 15 6.43 -14.34 -47.01
CA ILE A 15 6.30 -14.90 -45.65
C ILE A 15 5.64 -13.82 -44.79
N PRO A 16 4.46 -14.04 -44.22
CA PRO A 16 3.88 -13.09 -43.26
C PRO A 16 4.70 -13.13 -41.97
N LEU A 17 5.36 -12.02 -41.65
CA LEU A 17 6.01 -11.79 -40.36
C LEU A 17 4.93 -11.59 -39.32
N THR A 18 4.47 -12.66 -38.68
CA THR A 18 3.59 -12.55 -37.49
C THR A 18 4.42 -12.01 -36.32
N ALA A 19 4.36 -10.70 -36.13
CA ALA A 19 4.88 -10.08 -34.91
C ALA A 19 4.04 -10.57 -33.73
N SER A 20 4.53 -11.56 -33.01
CA SER A 20 4.02 -11.94 -31.70
C SER A 20 4.29 -10.79 -30.74
N ALA A 21 3.30 -9.95 -30.49
CA ALA A 21 3.32 -8.99 -29.40
C ALA A 21 3.44 -9.79 -28.09
N GLN A 22 4.67 -9.99 -27.62
CA GLN A 22 4.92 -10.47 -26.28
C GLN A 22 4.40 -9.39 -25.33
N ASN A 23 3.21 -9.65 -24.76
CA ASN A 23 2.72 -8.91 -23.59
C ASN A 23 3.73 -9.14 -22.46
N ASN A 24 4.72 -8.26 -22.37
CA ASN A 24 5.65 -8.18 -21.27
C ASN A 24 4.87 -7.63 -20.04
N ARG A 25 3.93 -8.42 -19.50
CA ARG A 25 3.43 -8.24 -18.14
C ARG A 25 4.61 -8.63 -17.24
N GLN A 26 5.54 -7.70 -17.05
CA GLN A 26 6.41 -7.77 -15.88
C GLN A 26 5.47 -7.96 -14.69
N SER A 27 5.50 -9.14 -14.08
CA SER A 27 4.78 -9.39 -12.84
C SER A 27 5.39 -8.43 -11.82
N GLN A 28 4.74 -7.29 -11.66
CA GLN A 28 5.13 -6.31 -10.65
C GLN A 28 4.99 -7.05 -9.32
N ALA A 29 6.12 -7.38 -8.71
CA ALA A 29 6.13 -8.13 -7.46
C ALA A 29 5.18 -7.45 -6.48
N ALA A 30 4.24 -8.22 -5.93
CA ALA A 30 3.17 -7.71 -5.07
C ALA A 30 3.75 -6.79 -3.97
N ASP A 31 3.03 -5.72 -3.66
CA ASP A 31 3.42 -4.82 -2.57
C ASP A 31 3.50 -5.63 -1.26
N PRO A 32 4.63 -5.63 -0.56
CA PRO A 32 4.81 -6.46 0.64
C PRO A 32 3.80 -6.15 1.75
N VAL A 33 3.14 -4.99 1.73
CA VAL A 33 2.11 -4.67 2.73
C VAL A 33 0.76 -5.34 2.45
N ALA A 34 0.50 -5.78 1.22
CA ALA A 34 -0.78 -6.39 0.85
C ALA A 34 -1.14 -7.55 1.78
N GLY A 35 -2.40 -7.59 2.25
CA GLY A 35 -2.91 -8.62 3.15
C GLY A 35 -3.47 -8.08 4.45
N THR A 36 -3.65 -8.97 5.41
CA THR A 36 -4.24 -8.69 6.72
C THR A 36 -3.18 -8.74 7.81
N TRP A 37 -3.24 -7.77 8.72
CA TRP A 37 -2.29 -7.58 9.80
C TRP A 37 -3.02 -7.37 11.11
N THR A 38 -2.66 -8.11 12.14
CA THR A 38 -3.26 -8.02 13.48
C THR A 38 -2.27 -7.45 14.48
N LEU A 39 -2.70 -6.44 15.24
CA LEU A 39 -1.89 -5.79 16.26
C LEU A 39 -1.46 -6.80 17.33
N ASN A 40 -0.14 -6.86 17.56
CA ASN A 40 0.45 -7.63 18.64
C ASN A 40 0.70 -6.70 19.83
N LEU A 41 -0.23 -6.66 20.78
CA LEU A 41 -0.14 -5.78 21.95
C LEU A 41 1.08 -6.07 22.82
N ALA A 42 1.50 -7.34 22.92
CA ALA A 42 2.65 -7.72 23.74
C ALA A 42 3.98 -7.20 23.19
N LYS A 43 4.05 -6.95 21.87
CA LYS A 43 5.25 -6.40 21.20
C LYS A 43 5.16 -4.90 20.95
N SER A 44 4.04 -4.27 21.29
CA SER A 44 3.76 -2.88 20.95
C SER A 44 3.91 -1.96 22.17
N LYS A 45 4.33 -0.71 21.91
CA LYS A 45 4.31 0.39 22.88
C LYS A 45 3.33 1.44 22.37
N ILE A 46 2.21 1.63 23.07
CA ILE A 46 1.15 2.57 22.67
C ILE A 46 1.11 3.74 23.63
N VAL A 47 1.31 4.95 23.10
CA VAL A 47 1.30 6.21 23.83
C VAL A 47 0.47 7.23 23.03
N PRO A 48 -0.55 7.87 23.64
CA PRO A 48 -1.00 7.67 25.02
C PRO A 48 -1.81 6.38 25.18
N GLY A 49 -1.79 5.80 26.35
CA GLY A 49 -2.69 4.71 26.70
C GLY A 49 -4.11 5.21 27.04
N PRO A 50 -5.06 4.31 27.29
CA PRO A 50 -4.90 2.86 27.23
C PRO A 50 -4.89 2.31 25.79
N ALA A 51 -4.21 1.17 25.60
CA ALA A 51 -4.16 0.48 24.30
C ALA A 51 -5.56 -0.02 23.89
N PRO A 52 -5.84 -0.18 22.58
CA PRO A 52 -7.06 -0.80 22.11
C PRO A 52 -7.12 -2.28 22.55
N LYS A 53 -8.30 -2.87 22.61
CA LYS A 53 -8.49 -4.31 22.87
C LYS A 53 -8.00 -5.15 21.68
N SER A 54 -8.21 -4.65 20.47
CA SER A 54 -7.71 -5.26 19.23
C SER A 54 -7.65 -4.24 18.09
N GLU A 55 -6.79 -4.50 17.11
CA GLU A 55 -6.75 -3.77 15.86
C GLU A 55 -6.36 -4.70 14.72
N THR A 56 -7.05 -4.59 13.60
CA THR A 56 -6.73 -5.31 12.37
C THR A 56 -6.67 -4.31 11.21
N ARG A 57 -5.60 -4.40 10.40
CA ARG A 57 -5.39 -3.61 9.19
C ARG A 57 -5.46 -4.51 7.97
N VAL A 58 -6.27 -4.14 7.00
CA VAL A 58 -6.38 -4.83 5.72
C VAL A 58 -5.92 -3.90 4.62
N TYR A 59 -4.87 -4.32 3.90
CA TYR A 59 -4.33 -3.60 2.75
C TYR A 59 -4.67 -4.36 1.47
N ALA A 60 -5.57 -3.81 0.67
CA ALA A 60 -5.87 -4.28 -0.69
C ALA A 60 -5.11 -3.40 -1.69
N VAL A 61 -4.32 -4.03 -2.56
CA VAL A 61 -3.51 -3.33 -3.57
C VAL A 61 -4.05 -3.63 -4.95
N SER A 62 -4.30 -2.58 -5.74
CA SER A 62 -4.77 -2.67 -7.12
C SER A 62 -4.05 -1.62 -7.97
N GLY A 63 -3.13 -2.06 -8.82
CA GLY A 63 -2.26 -1.16 -9.57
C GLY A 63 -1.41 -0.29 -8.63
N ASP A 64 -1.52 1.01 -8.79
CA ASP A 64 -0.86 2.02 -7.95
C ASP A 64 -1.67 2.42 -6.71
N ARG A 65 -2.88 1.86 -6.53
CA ARG A 65 -3.80 2.19 -5.45
C ARG A 65 -3.75 1.19 -4.32
N ILE A 66 -3.74 1.73 -3.11
CA ILE A 66 -3.81 0.98 -1.87
C ILE A 66 -5.10 1.38 -1.15
N THR A 67 -5.97 0.41 -0.87
CA THR A 67 -7.11 0.59 0.01
C THR A 67 -6.78 0.01 1.37
N LEU A 68 -6.72 0.86 2.38
CA LEU A 68 -6.54 0.49 3.78
C LEU A 68 -7.89 0.54 4.48
N THR A 69 -8.24 -0.55 5.14
CA THR A 69 -9.31 -0.60 6.14
C THR A 69 -8.71 -0.98 7.48
N THR A 70 -8.93 -0.17 8.51
CA THR A 70 -8.50 -0.48 9.88
C THR A 70 -9.73 -0.67 10.74
N ASN A 71 -9.83 -1.82 11.39
CA ASN A 71 -10.88 -2.14 12.37
C ASN A 71 -10.25 -2.19 13.75
N ILE A 72 -10.76 -1.38 14.66
CA ILE A 72 -10.26 -1.19 16.02
C ILE A 72 -11.39 -1.48 17.00
N VAL A 73 -11.09 -2.21 18.05
CA VAL A 73 -11.92 -2.25 19.26
C VAL A 73 -11.19 -1.43 20.30
N SER A 74 -11.70 -0.25 20.59
CA SER A 74 -11.09 0.67 21.58
C SER A 74 -11.03 0.09 22.98
N SER A 75 -10.28 0.67 23.85
CA SER A 75 -10.13 0.20 25.25
C SER A 75 -11.46 0.13 26.01
N ASP A 76 -12.42 1.01 25.71
CA ASP A 76 -13.79 0.98 26.25
C ASP A 76 -14.73 0.00 25.52
N GLY A 77 -14.23 -0.71 24.50
CA GLY A 77 -14.96 -1.74 23.76
C GLY A 77 -15.75 -1.24 22.56
N LYS A 78 -15.66 0.03 22.20
CA LYS A 78 -16.37 0.57 21.05
C LYS A 78 -15.65 0.22 19.75
N PRO A 79 -16.36 -0.19 18.70
CA PRO A 79 -15.79 -0.43 17.40
C PRO A 79 -15.54 0.90 16.67
N ILE A 80 -14.36 1.01 16.02
CA ILE A 80 -13.99 2.11 15.15
C ILE A 80 -13.50 1.48 13.84
N THR A 81 -14.01 1.95 12.71
CA THR A 81 -13.50 1.52 11.40
C THR A 81 -13.04 2.76 10.64
N THR A 82 -11.78 2.75 10.21
CA THR A 82 -11.25 3.79 9.32
C THR A 82 -11.01 3.23 7.93
N ARG A 83 -11.15 4.08 6.92
CA ARG A 83 -10.88 3.69 5.52
C ARG A 83 -10.24 4.82 4.75
N SER A 84 -9.30 4.46 3.89
CA SER A 84 -8.69 5.36 2.92
C SER A 84 -8.24 4.59 1.67
N THR A 85 -8.32 5.24 0.51
CA THR A 85 -7.69 4.74 -0.73
C THR A 85 -6.69 5.79 -1.21
N TYR A 86 -5.43 5.41 -1.37
CA TYR A 86 -4.32 6.33 -1.64
C TYR A 86 -3.29 5.71 -2.59
N ALA A 87 -2.37 6.53 -3.08
CA ALA A 87 -1.14 6.12 -3.75
C ALA A 87 0.08 6.55 -2.92
N TYR A 88 1.27 6.06 -3.29
CA TYR A 88 2.53 6.43 -2.61
C TYR A 88 3.20 7.67 -3.25
N ASP A 89 2.41 8.63 -3.68
CA ASP A 89 2.85 9.83 -4.41
C ASP A 89 3.03 11.07 -3.53
N GLY A 90 2.74 10.93 -2.23
CA GLY A 90 2.84 12.02 -1.25
C GLY A 90 1.74 13.07 -1.35
N LYS A 91 0.70 12.82 -2.14
CA LYS A 91 -0.49 13.70 -2.19
C LYS A 91 -1.44 13.40 -1.04
N ASP A 92 -2.29 14.35 -0.74
CA ASP A 92 -3.32 14.22 0.28
C ASP A 92 -4.49 13.36 -0.22
N TYR A 93 -4.85 12.34 0.58
CA TYR A 93 -5.99 11.47 0.33
C TYR A 93 -6.91 11.44 1.54
N PRO A 94 -8.24 11.42 1.34
CA PRO A 94 -9.18 11.43 2.44
C PRO A 94 -9.12 10.15 3.27
N VAL A 95 -9.34 10.31 4.57
CA VAL A 95 -9.53 9.23 5.54
C VAL A 95 -10.89 9.41 6.18
N THR A 96 -11.68 8.36 6.19
CA THR A 96 -13.00 8.35 6.84
C THR A 96 -12.96 7.54 8.13
N GLY A 97 -13.83 7.87 9.09
CA GLY A 97 -14.01 7.13 10.34
C GLY A 97 -12.98 7.37 11.43
N SER A 98 -11.91 8.13 11.18
CA SER A 98 -10.94 8.47 12.23
C SER A 98 -11.37 9.73 12.99
N PRO A 99 -11.33 9.72 14.34
CA PRO A 99 -11.55 10.93 15.14
C PRO A 99 -10.35 11.89 15.12
N ASP A 100 -9.15 11.38 14.86
CA ASP A 100 -7.89 12.10 15.06
C ASP A 100 -7.42 12.84 13.80
N TYR A 101 -7.74 12.33 12.61
CA TYR A 101 -7.31 12.91 11.32
C TYR A 101 -8.33 12.61 10.21
N ASP A 102 -8.33 13.42 9.17
CA ASP A 102 -9.28 13.33 8.03
C ASP A 102 -8.58 13.14 6.69
N THR A 103 -7.24 13.26 6.67
CA THR A 103 -6.43 13.19 5.46
C THR A 103 -5.11 12.51 5.76
N GLN A 104 -4.57 11.78 4.80
CA GLN A 104 -3.21 11.25 4.86
C GLN A 104 -2.46 11.49 3.55
N ALA A 105 -1.16 11.74 3.66
CA ALA A 105 -0.23 11.79 2.53
C ALA A 105 0.84 10.72 2.74
N VAL A 106 0.93 9.74 1.84
CA VAL A 106 1.85 8.60 1.99
C VAL A 106 2.90 8.63 0.91
N LYS A 107 4.17 8.52 1.30
CA LYS A 107 5.31 8.53 0.38
C LYS A 107 6.14 7.26 0.54
N ARG A 108 6.46 6.63 -0.58
CA ARG A 108 7.33 5.45 -0.59
C ARG A 108 8.78 5.86 -0.34
N VAL A 109 9.44 5.17 0.58
CA VAL A 109 10.88 5.30 0.88
C VAL A 109 11.65 4.22 0.13
N ASP A 110 11.19 2.97 0.26
CA ASP A 110 11.71 1.81 -0.46
C ASP A 110 10.59 0.79 -0.68
N ARG A 111 10.92 -0.42 -1.17
CA ARG A 111 9.93 -1.47 -1.45
C ARG A 111 9.11 -1.86 -0.22
N ALA A 112 9.72 -1.88 0.96
CA ALA A 112 9.11 -2.35 2.21
C ALA A 112 8.72 -1.23 3.17
N SER A 113 9.14 0.02 2.88
CA SER A 113 9.04 1.15 3.81
C SER A 113 8.34 2.34 3.19
N VAL A 114 7.50 3.01 3.99
CA VAL A 114 6.86 4.27 3.63
C VAL A 114 6.90 5.23 4.82
N THR A 115 6.79 6.52 4.52
CA THR A 115 6.44 7.56 5.50
C THR A 115 5.07 8.12 5.18
N ALA A 116 4.36 8.61 6.19
CA ALA A 116 3.08 9.28 6.01
C ALA A 116 2.94 10.48 6.94
N GLU A 117 2.18 11.46 6.49
CA GLU A 117 1.65 12.56 7.28
C GLU A 117 0.14 12.36 7.45
N LEU A 118 -0.34 12.36 8.68
CA LEU A 118 -1.75 12.37 9.00
C LEU A 118 -2.14 13.81 9.33
N LYS A 119 -3.20 14.30 8.69
CA LYS A 119 -3.60 15.70 8.78
C LYS A 119 -5.03 15.81 9.30
N LYS A 120 -5.28 16.87 10.06
CA LYS A 120 -6.61 17.30 10.50
C LYS A 120 -6.84 18.72 10.05
N ALA A 121 -7.88 18.97 9.27
CA ALA A 121 -8.17 20.27 8.68
C ALA A 121 -6.93 20.91 8.00
N GLY A 122 -6.19 20.10 7.21
CA GLY A 122 -5.00 20.51 6.47
C GLY A 122 -3.71 20.66 7.30
N LYS A 123 -3.76 20.50 8.63
CA LYS A 123 -2.59 20.58 9.49
C LYS A 123 -2.06 19.19 9.83
N VAL A 124 -0.76 18.97 9.71
CA VAL A 124 -0.11 17.72 10.14
C VAL A 124 -0.28 17.57 11.65
N VAL A 125 -0.92 16.49 12.09
CA VAL A 125 -1.11 16.13 13.49
C VAL A 125 -0.23 14.96 13.89
N GLN A 126 0.07 14.05 12.97
CA GLN A 126 0.98 12.92 13.22
C GLN A 126 1.85 12.65 12.00
N THR A 127 3.04 12.14 12.26
CA THR A 127 3.90 11.49 11.25
C THR A 127 3.98 10.00 11.54
N VAL A 128 4.03 9.20 10.47
CA VAL A 128 4.07 7.74 10.56
C VAL A 128 5.23 7.22 9.73
N SER A 129 5.98 6.28 10.26
CA SER A 129 6.81 5.38 9.46
C SER A 129 6.24 3.97 9.53
N ARG A 130 6.23 3.27 8.39
CA ARG A 130 5.77 1.91 8.26
C ARG A 130 6.81 1.07 7.54
N LYS A 131 7.12 -0.11 8.08
CA LYS A 131 8.08 -1.05 7.50
C LYS A 131 7.58 -2.49 7.63
N VAL A 132 7.60 -3.21 6.51
CA VAL A 132 7.40 -4.66 6.48
C VAL A 132 8.75 -5.35 6.66
N SER A 133 8.82 -6.39 7.49
CA SER A 133 10.03 -7.20 7.68
C SER A 133 10.42 -7.94 6.40
N GLN A 134 11.69 -8.32 6.29
CA GLN A 134 12.22 -8.99 5.10
C GLN A 134 11.52 -10.33 4.81
N ASP A 135 11.12 -11.06 5.85
CA ASP A 135 10.36 -12.32 5.75
C ASP A 135 8.87 -12.12 5.47
N GLY A 136 8.41 -10.85 5.43
CA GLY A 136 7.03 -10.47 5.15
C GLY A 136 6.05 -10.80 6.28
N LYS A 137 6.50 -11.19 7.48
CA LYS A 137 5.62 -11.67 8.56
C LYS A 137 5.27 -10.61 9.59
N MET A 138 6.02 -9.52 9.66
CA MET A 138 5.85 -8.47 10.65
C MET A 138 5.75 -7.10 9.99
N LEU A 139 4.82 -6.29 10.47
CA LEU A 139 4.66 -4.89 10.10
C LEU A 139 4.95 -4.04 11.33
N THR A 140 5.93 -3.14 11.23
CA THR A 140 6.24 -2.15 12.26
C THR A 140 5.72 -0.79 11.84
N MET A 141 4.99 -0.13 12.72
CA MET A 141 4.54 1.24 12.52
C MET A 141 4.97 2.10 13.70
N THR A 142 5.53 3.28 13.42
CA THR A 142 5.87 4.28 14.42
C THR A 142 5.02 5.51 14.18
N PHE A 143 4.33 5.99 15.21
CA PHE A 143 3.49 7.17 15.19
C PHE A 143 4.07 8.22 16.10
N LYS A 144 4.18 9.47 15.62
CA LYS A 144 4.63 10.63 16.42
C LYS A 144 3.76 11.83 16.12
N GLY A 145 3.41 12.58 17.16
CA GLY A 145 2.61 13.80 17.02
C GLY A 145 1.59 13.97 18.13
N THR A 146 0.35 14.29 17.78
CA THR A 146 -0.76 14.48 18.72
C THR A 146 -2.02 13.76 18.23
N ASN A 147 -2.87 13.31 19.18
CA ASN A 147 -4.20 12.80 18.86
C ASN A 147 -5.25 13.92 18.83
N GLY A 148 -6.51 13.59 18.54
CA GLY A 148 -7.62 14.55 18.48
C GLY A 148 -7.96 15.21 19.83
N LYS A 149 -7.39 14.70 20.95
CA LYS A 149 -7.50 15.30 22.30
C LYS A 149 -6.30 16.19 22.66
N GLY A 150 -5.35 16.39 21.72
CA GLY A 150 -4.13 17.16 21.96
C GLY A 150 -3.06 16.44 22.78
N GLN A 151 -3.21 15.14 23.06
CA GLN A 151 -2.24 14.35 23.80
C GLN A 151 -1.10 13.91 22.89
N ALA A 152 0.13 13.91 23.42
CA ALA A 152 1.30 13.44 22.67
C ALA A 152 1.18 11.96 22.30
N VAL A 153 1.46 11.64 21.04
CA VAL A 153 1.55 10.29 20.49
C VAL A 153 3.01 9.96 20.24
N ASP A 154 3.49 8.85 20.80
CA ASP A 154 4.83 8.28 20.57
C ASP A 154 4.74 6.76 20.67
N SER A 155 4.10 6.16 19.65
CA SER A 155 3.78 4.74 19.63
C SER A 155 4.67 3.98 18.66
N VAL A 156 5.02 2.76 19.06
CA VAL A 156 5.57 1.74 18.17
C VAL A 156 4.61 0.55 18.19
N GLU A 157 3.99 0.30 17.07
CA GLU A 157 2.98 -0.75 16.92
C GLU A 157 3.52 -1.86 16.03
N ILE A 158 3.43 -3.07 16.52
CA ILE A 158 3.87 -4.28 15.83
C ILE A 158 2.64 -5.09 15.44
N TYR A 159 2.58 -5.48 14.19
CA TYR A 159 1.50 -6.31 13.66
C TYR A 159 2.09 -7.60 13.10
N ASP A 160 1.43 -8.71 13.40
CA ASP A 160 1.74 -10.00 12.79
C ASP A 160 0.81 -10.21 11.58
N ARG A 161 1.35 -10.80 10.50
CA ARG A 161 0.58 -11.14 9.29
C ARG A 161 -0.35 -12.32 9.59
N GLN A 162 -1.57 -12.27 9.04
CA GLN A 162 -2.55 -13.34 9.06
C GLN A 162 -2.44 -14.24 7.83
#